data_0c9a1509357b287de37fbf6613a3b09e
#
_entry.id   0c9a1509357b287de37fbf6613a3b09e
#
_cell.length_a   1.000
_cell.length_b   1.000
_cell.length_c   1.000
_cell.angle_alpha   90.00
_cell.angle_beta   90.00
_cell.angle_gamma   90.00
#
_symmetry.space_group_name_H-M   'P 1'
#
loop_
_entity.id
_entity.type
_entity.pdbx_description
1 polymer ?
#
loop_
_entity_poly.entity_id
_entity_poly.type
_entity_poly.pdbx_seq_one_letter_code
_entity_poly.pdbx_strand_id
1 'polypeptide(L)'
;MTYIEGFVIAVPTANKQKFIDHAALADSVFMEMGAVRILECWGDDVRDGKLTDFRKAVQAKDDESVVFSWIEWPDKATRDAAAPRMETLMKTDDRFSPEKNPMPFDGARLIYGGFAPVVTLEKPRSNRPGDYIWYELLTSDAEAAQKFYASILGWKFSDSGQAGMDYRIIDAGENSIGGLMPITRDMADNGARPIWLGYIMVEDVDAAVADIQKRGGGLHMPAMDVPMVGRIAMVADPQGAPFYVMKPKGEGKSLAFADDCPRVGHCA
;
A
#
# COMPACT_ATOMS: atom_id res chain seq x y z
N MET A 1 13.62 10.58 2.66
CA MET A 1 13.26 10.21 4.06
C MET A 1 12.01 10.95 4.42
N THR A 2 11.02 10.24 4.95
CA THR A 2 9.73 10.80 5.40
C THR A 2 9.94 12.04 6.29
N TYR A 3 9.10 13.04 6.13
CA TYR A 3 9.09 14.23 6.95
C TYR A 3 7.69 14.44 7.53
N ILE A 4 7.60 14.83 8.80
CA ILE A 4 6.34 14.92 9.53
C ILE A 4 6.07 16.37 9.92
N GLU A 5 4.89 16.87 9.67
CA GLU A 5 4.38 18.06 10.35
C GLU A 5 3.37 17.63 11.40
N GLY A 6 3.59 18.04 12.64
CA GLY A 6 2.70 17.73 13.76
C GLY A 6 1.99 18.96 14.27
N PHE A 7 0.75 18.79 14.72
CA PHE A 7 -0.09 19.86 15.23
C PHE A 7 -0.77 19.44 16.53
N VAL A 8 -0.98 20.41 17.42
CA VAL A 8 -1.86 20.24 18.58
C VAL A 8 -2.84 21.40 18.61
N ILE A 9 -4.12 21.09 18.73
CA ILE A 9 -5.22 22.04 18.54
C ILE A 9 -6.22 21.90 19.69
N ALA A 10 -6.67 23.02 20.28
CA ALA A 10 -7.79 23.02 21.21
C ALA A 10 -9.09 23.32 20.41
N VAL A 11 -10.04 22.38 20.45
CA VAL A 11 -11.32 22.49 19.70
C VAL A 11 -12.47 22.39 20.70
N PRO A 12 -13.46 23.32 20.67
CA PRO A 12 -14.66 23.16 21.48
C PRO A 12 -15.30 21.79 21.24
N THR A 13 -15.54 21.04 22.29
CA THR A 13 -16.02 19.63 22.19
C THR A 13 -17.33 19.54 21.40
N ALA A 14 -18.19 20.54 21.53
CA ALA A 14 -19.43 20.65 20.77
C ALA A 14 -19.21 20.82 19.25
N ASN A 15 -18.01 21.25 18.82
CA ASN A 15 -17.66 21.46 17.42
C ASN A 15 -17.02 20.23 16.75
N LYS A 16 -17.02 19.05 17.38
CA LYS A 16 -16.36 17.84 16.83
C LYS A 16 -16.72 17.56 15.37
N GLN A 17 -18.02 17.56 15.05
CA GLN A 17 -18.44 17.30 13.66
C GLN A 17 -18.01 18.41 12.71
N LYS A 18 -18.11 19.67 13.13
CA LYS A 18 -17.63 20.81 12.33
C LYS A 18 -16.13 20.75 12.09
N PHE A 19 -15.35 20.24 13.08
CA PHE A 19 -13.91 20.02 12.92
C PHE A 19 -13.63 18.93 11.89
N ILE A 20 -14.33 17.79 11.95
CA ILE A 20 -14.19 16.70 10.98
C ILE A 20 -14.48 17.20 9.56
N ASP A 21 -15.58 17.93 9.37
CA ASP A 21 -15.97 18.45 8.06
C ASP A 21 -14.95 19.47 7.54
N HIS A 22 -14.48 20.37 8.41
CA HIS A 22 -13.45 21.36 8.11
C HIS A 22 -12.13 20.72 7.70
N ALA A 23 -11.62 19.78 8.50
CA ALA A 23 -10.37 19.10 8.25
C ALA A 23 -10.43 18.26 6.96
N ALA A 24 -11.49 17.47 6.78
CA ALA A 24 -11.65 16.66 5.56
C ALA A 24 -11.59 17.52 4.27
N LEU A 25 -12.09 18.73 4.33
CA LEU A 25 -12.06 19.66 3.20
C LEU A 25 -10.71 20.36 3.05
N ALA A 26 -10.15 20.93 4.13
CA ALA A 26 -8.89 21.66 4.10
C ALA A 26 -7.68 20.74 3.84
N ASP A 27 -7.65 19.56 4.46
CA ASP A 27 -6.52 18.64 4.36
C ASP A 27 -6.38 18.00 2.99
N SER A 28 -7.48 17.93 2.21
CA SER A 28 -7.41 17.46 0.82
C SER A 28 -6.39 18.25 -0.01
N VAL A 29 -6.17 19.51 0.31
CA VAL A 29 -5.19 20.37 -0.37
C VAL A 29 -3.76 19.89 -0.14
N PHE A 30 -3.42 19.43 1.06
CA PHE A 30 -2.10 18.89 1.35
C PHE A 30 -1.84 17.58 0.59
N MET A 31 -2.87 16.73 0.44
CA MET A 31 -2.77 15.52 -0.40
C MET A 31 -2.49 15.88 -1.87
N GLU A 32 -3.17 16.89 -2.41
CA GLU A 32 -2.93 17.40 -3.78
C GLU A 32 -1.52 17.98 -3.96
N MET A 33 -0.87 18.39 -2.88
CA MET A 33 0.49 18.93 -2.87
C MET A 33 1.58 17.88 -2.64
N GLY A 34 1.21 16.62 -2.47
CA GLY A 34 2.14 15.50 -2.36
C GLY A 34 2.33 14.95 -0.94
N ALA A 35 1.48 15.34 0.02
CA ALA A 35 1.41 14.61 1.28
C ALA A 35 0.96 13.16 1.02
N VAL A 36 1.53 12.19 1.76
CA VAL A 36 1.24 10.76 1.59
C VAL A 36 0.20 10.25 2.58
N ARG A 37 0.04 10.96 3.70
CA ARG A 37 -0.93 10.61 4.73
C ARG A 37 -1.21 11.78 5.65
N ILE A 38 -2.46 11.90 6.11
CA ILE A 38 -2.88 12.87 7.13
C ILE A 38 -3.71 12.13 8.17
N LEU A 39 -3.50 12.45 9.43
CA LEU A 39 -4.28 11.91 10.54
C LEU A 39 -4.72 13.03 11.47
N GLU A 40 -6.03 13.11 11.67
CA GLU A 40 -6.68 13.99 12.63
C GLU A 40 -7.21 13.16 13.80
N CYS A 41 -6.50 13.21 14.94
CA CYS A 41 -6.78 12.36 16.08
C CYS A 41 -7.46 13.16 17.19
N TRP A 42 -8.74 12.87 17.40
CA TRP A 42 -9.52 13.47 18.48
C TRP A 42 -9.13 12.87 19.84
N GLY A 43 -8.85 13.73 20.84
CA GLY A 43 -8.46 13.29 22.18
C GLY A 43 -9.51 12.38 22.82
N ASP A 44 -9.07 11.19 23.24
CA ASP A 44 -9.87 10.16 23.92
C ASP A 44 -9.35 9.91 25.37
N ASP A 45 -8.07 9.57 25.52
CA ASP A 45 -7.40 9.41 26.84
C ASP A 45 -6.24 10.40 26.96
N VAL A 46 -6.54 11.69 27.07
CA VAL A 46 -5.54 12.75 27.21
C VAL A 46 -5.29 13.00 28.70
N ARG A 47 -4.16 12.55 29.19
CA ARG A 47 -3.80 12.61 30.62
C ARG A 47 -3.20 13.93 31.03
N ASP A 48 -3.49 14.35 32.27
CA ASP A 48 -2.85 15.51 32.87
C ASP A 48 -1.38 15.22 33.21
N GLY A 49 -0.52 16.14 32.85
CA GLY A 49 0.90 16.12 33.19
C GLY A 49 1.21 16.97 34.42
N LYS A 50 2.38 16.74 35.06
CA LYS A 50 2.79 17.50 36.21
C LYS A 50 3.17 18.95 35.86
N LEU A 51 4.07 19.14 34.90
CA LEU A 51 4.55 20.46 34.47
C LEU A 51 3.81 20.96 33.28
N THR A 52 3.65 20.08 32.27
CA THR A 52 2.91 20.36 31.05
C THR A 52 2.21 19.08 30.55
N ASP A 53 1.24 19.26 29.69
CA ASP A 53 0.49 18.22 28.97
C ASP A 53 -0.09 18.82 27.69
N PHE A 54 -0.77 18.00 26.91
CA PHE A 54 -1.38 18.46 25.67
C PHE A 54 -2.38 19.58 25.86
N ARG A 55 -3.20 19.54 26.92
CA ARG A 55 -4.19 20.59 27.23
C ARG A 55 -3.52 21.92 27.59
N LYS A 56 -2.51 21.88 28.49
CA LYS A 56 -1.74 23.07 28.88
C LYS A 56 -0.97 23.69 27.73
N ALA A 57 -0.40 22.84 26.84
CA ALA A 57 0.37 23.30 25.70
C ALA A 57 -0.43 24.20 24.76
N VAL A 58 -1.73 23.93 24.56
CA VAL A 58 -2.64 24.72 23.72
C VAL A 58 -3.62 25.55 24.52
N GLN A 59 -3.41 25.70 25.84
CA GLN A 59 -4.29 26.47 26.73
C GLN A 59 -5.77 26.05 26.58
N ALA A 60 -6.03 24.74 26.52
CA ALA A 60 -7.37 24.23 26.31
C ALA A 60 -8.27 24.55 27.50
N LYS A 61 -9.48 25.03 27.23
CA LYS A 61 -10.53 25.30 28.21
C LYS A 61 -11.23 24.01 28.62
N ASP A 62 -12.03 24.06 29.68
CA ASP A 62 -12.72 22.89 30.24
C ASP A 62 -13.69 22.24 29.23
N ASP A 63 -14.31 23.05 28.36
CA ASP A 63 -15.25 22.62 27.32
C ASP A 63 -14.57 22.27 25.98
N GLU A 64 -13.24 22.24 25.94
CA GLU A 64 -12.47 21.93 24.74
C GLU A 64 -11.79 20.55 24.83
N SER A 65 -11.75 19.84 23.71
CA SER A 65 -10.96 18.65 23.49
C SER A 65 -9.67 19.00 22.75
N VAL A 66 -8.62 18.23 22.99
CA VAL A 66 -7.38 18.38 22.23
C VAL A 66 -7.43 17.46 20.99
N VAL A 67 -7.03 18.01 19.86
CA VAL A 67 -6.74 17.24 18.65
C VAL A 67 -5.22 17.18 18.52
N PHE A 68 -4.71 15.99 18.25
CA PHE A 68 -3.34 15.75 17.82
C PHE A 68 -3.35 15.27 16.39
N SER A 69 -2.70 16.03 15.51
CA SER A 69 -2.72 15.74 14.10
C SER A 69 -1.32 15.74 13.50
N TRP A 70 -1.14 15.02 12.41
CA TRP A 70 0.09 15.12 11.63
C TRP A 70 -0.11 14.84 10.15
N ILE A 71 0.77 15.46 9.35
CA ILE A 71 0.88 15.28 7.92
C ILE A 71 2.20 14.57 7.63
N GLU A 72 2.13 13.46 6.90
CA GLU A 72 3.31 12.73 6.43
C GLU A 72 3.63 13.16 4.99
N TRP A 73 4.87 13.57 4.78
CA TRP A 73 5.42 13.92 3.48
C TRP A 73 6.45 12.88 3.04
N PRO A 74 6.62 12.61 1.72
CA PRO A 74 7.64 11.66 1.25
C PRO A 74 9.05 12.11 1.63
N ASP A 75 9.27 13.44 1.66
CA ASP A 75 10.51 14.08 2.09
C ASP A 75 10.30 15.57 2.42
N LYS A 76 11.33 16.17 3.03
CA LYS A 76 11.33 17.60 3.38
C LYS A 76 11.26 18.51 2.15
N ALA A 77 11.87 18.11 1.03
CA ALA A 77 11.90 18.94 -0.18
C ALA A 77 10.50 19.09 -0.80
N THR A 78 9.72 18.00 -0.81
CA THR A 78 8.32 18.02 -1.25
C THR A 78 7.49 18.95 -0.37
N ARG A 79 7.65 18.84 0.95
CA ARG A 79 6.96 19.72 1.92
C ARG A 79 7.35 21.17 1.74
N ASP A 80 8.65 21.47 1.60
CA ASP A 80 9.14 22.85 1.43
C ASP A 80 8.66 23.46 0.09
N ALA A 81 8.52 22.65 -0.95
CA ALA A 81 7.95 23.08 -2.23
C ALA A 81 6.43 23.36 -2.14
N ALA A 82 5.72 22.67 -1.23
CA ALA A 82 4.30 22.91 -0.99
C ALA A 82 4.02 24.23 -0.25
N ALA A 83 4.90 24.67 0.65
CA ALA A 83 4.67 25.82 1.52
C ALA A 83 4.27 27.14 0.78
N PRO A 84 4.99 27.60 -0.26
CA PRO A 84 4.61 28.83 -0.97
C PRO A 84 3.30 28.69 -1.75
N ARG A 85 2.96 27.47 -2.20
CA ARG A 85 1.67 27.20 -2.85
C ARG A 85 0.55 27.24 -1.83
N MET A 86 0.77 26.72 -0.62
CA MET A 86 -0.19 26.79 0.49
C MET A 86 -0.52 28.24 0.85
N GLU A 87 0.46 29.11 0.99
CA GLU A 87 0.21 30.55 1.27
C GLU A 87 -0.68 31.21 0.23
N THR A 88 -0.58 30.80 -1.02
CA THR A 88 -1.44 31.30 -2.11
C THR A 88 -2.85 30.70 -1.99
N LEU A 89 -2.96 29.39 -1.80
CA LEU A 89 -4.25 28.69 -1.71
C LEU A 89 -5.05 29.10 -0.48
N MET A 90 -4.40 29.36 0.65
CA MET A 90 -5.07 29.90 1.85
C MET A 90 -5.80 31.24 1.60
N LYS A 91 -5.43 31.97 0.55
CA LYS A 91 -6.06 33.25 0.17
C LYS A 91 -7.07 33.14 -0.96
N THR A 92 -6.99 32.08 -1.77
CA THR A 92 -7.70 31.98 -3.05
C THR A 92 -8.58 30.76 -3.19
N ASP A 93 -8.35 29.70 -2.39
CA ASP A 93 -9.12 28.46 -2.45
C ASP A 93 -10.28 28.49 -1.45
N ASP A 94 -11.46 28.15 -1.93
CA ASP A 94 -12.70 28.13 -1.16
C ASP A 94 -12.64 27.22 0.08
N ARG A 95 -11.79 26.20 0.05
CA ARG A 95 -11.56 25.27 1.17
C ARG A 95 -10.94 25.94 2.39
N PHE A 96 -10.33 27.11 2.22
CA PHE A 96 -9.80 27.95 3.31
C PHE A 96 -10.61 29.24 3.53
N SER A 97 -11.70 29.43 2.78
CA SER A 97 -12.55 30.61 2.93
C SER A 97 -13.26 30.59 4.28
N PRO A 98 -13.14 31.65 5.12
CA PRO A 98 -13.89 31.76 6.37
C PRO A 98 -15.41 31.69 6.22
N GLU A 99 -15.93 32.05 5.04
CA GLU A 99 -17.36 32.02 4.75
C GLU A 99 -17.85 30.62 4.37
N LYS A 100 -17.03 29.83 3.62
CA LYS A 100 -17.42 28.53 3.10
C LYS A 100 -16.95 27.38 4.00
N ASN A 101 -15.81 27.54 4.64
CA ASN A 101 -15.22 26.57 5.55
C ASN A 101 -14.70 27.28 6.81
N PRO A 102 -15.58 27.78 7.69
CA PRO A 102 -15.18 28.49 8.89
C PRO A 102 -14.37 27.60 9.82
N MET A 103 -13.24 28.12 10.31
CA MET A 103 -12.39 27.43 11.29
C MET A 103 -13.17 27.19 12.59
N PRO A 104 -13.33 25.92 13.03
CA PRO A 104 -14.17 25.60 14.20
C PRO A 104 -13.43 25.71 15.54
N PHE A 105 -12.21 26.25 15.56
CA PHE A 105 -11.34 26.41 16.72
C PHE A 105 -10.58 27.73 16.67
N ASP A 106 -9.92 28.09 17.76
CA ASP A 106 -9.07 29.28 17.87
C ASP A 106 -7.65 28.97 17.37
N GLY A 107 -7.34 29.37 16.14
CA GLY A 107 -6.03 29.14 15.51
C GLY A 107 -4.86 29.85 16.22
N ALA A 108 -5.10 30.85 17.07
CA ALA A 108 -4.03 31.53 17.81
C ALA A 108 -3.38 30.64 18.88
N ARG A 109 -4.07 29.58 19.31
CA ARG A 109 -3.58 28.62 20.31
C ARG A 109 -3.05 27.32 19.69
N LEU A 110 -3.14 27.17 18.37
CA LEU A 110 -2.58 26.04 17.66
C LEU A 110 -1.05 26.08 17.74
N ILE A 111 -0.45 24.95 18.08
CA ILE A 111 0.99 24.76 17.98
C ILE A 111 1.31 23.75 16.87
N TYR A 112 2.38 23.99 16.12
CA TYR A 112 2.80 23.11 15.04
C TYR A 112 4.32 23.12 14.87
N GLY A 113 4.81 22.09 14.20
CA GLY A 113 6.24 22.01 13.84
C GLY A 113 6.52 20.90 12.86
N GLY A 114 7.69 20.99 12.22
CA GLY A 114 8.18 19.98 11.29
C GLY A 114 9.27 19.13 11.93
N PHE A 115 9.22 17.81 11.69
CA PHE A 115 10.06 16.82 12.35
C PHE A 115 10.63 15.83 11.32
N ALA A 116 11.93 15.52 11.48
CA ALA A 116 12.57 14.42 10.77
C ALA A 116 12.52 13.17 11.68
N PRO A 117 11.90 12.06 11.26
CA PRO A 117 11.93 10.83 12.04
C PRO A 117 13.36 10.35 12.27
N VAL A 118 13.71 10.05 13.50
CA VAL A 118 15.04 9.51 13.87
C VAL A 118 14.99 8.01 14.15
N VAL A 119 13.80 7.48 14.42
CA VAL A 119 13.54 6.05 14.56
C VAL A 119 12.19 5.77 13.92
N THR A 120 12.15 4.78 13.02
CA THR A 120 10.91 4.27 12.41
C THR A 120 10.85 2.78 12.69
N LEU A 121 9.80 2.34 13.38
CA LEU A 121 9.54 0.94 13.66
C LEU A 121 8.18 0.60 13.06
N GLU A 122 8.19 -0.27 12.07
CA GLU A 122 6.97 -0.74 11.41
C GLU A 122 6.83 -2.24 11.62
N LYS A 123 5.62 -2.68 11.96
CA LYS A 123 5.34 -4.11 11.94
C LYS A 123 5.39 -4.57 10.49
N PRO A 124 6.19 -5.62 10.16
CA PRO A 124 6.15 -6.18 8.82
C PRO A 124 4.71 -6.47 8.42
N ARG A 125 4.28 -5.94 7.30
CA ARG A 125 2.97 -6.27 6.75
C ARG A 125 3.05 -7.72 6.28
N SER A 126 2.10 -8.54 6.69
CA SER A 126 1.91 -9.90 6.17
C SER A 126 0.88 -9.89 5.05
N ASN A 127 1.01 -10.81 4.12
CA ASN A 127 -0.05 -11.07 3.16
C ASN A 127 -1.30 -11.59 3.88
N ARG A 128 -2.46 -11.33 3.32
CA ARG A 128 -3.75 -11.83 3.81
C ARG A 128 -4.35 -12.79 2.79
N PRO A 129 -5.15 -13.76 3.20
CA PRO A 129 -5.93 -14.56 2.28
C PRO A 129 -6.71 -13.69 1.29
N GLY A 130 -6.58 -13.99 -0.01
CA GLY A 130 -7.13 -13.19 -1.10
C GLY A 130 -6.15 -12.21 -1.73
N ASP A 131 -5.03 -11.88 -1.09
CA ASP A 131 -4.02 -11.02 -1.71
C ASP A 131 -3.33 -11.73 -2.87
N TYR A 132 -3.07 -10.99 -3.97
CA TYR A 132 -2.12 -11.43 -4.98
C TYR A 132 -0.70 -11.30 -4.43
N ILE A 133 0.08 -12.39 -4.49
CA ILE A 133 1.40 -12.44 -3.87
C ILE A 133 2.54 -12.71 -4.83
N TRP A 134 2.24 -13.13 -6.06
CA TRP A 134 3.23 -13.42 -7.09
C TRP A 134 2.59 -13.38 -8.48
N TYR A 135 3.38 -13.11 -9.50
CA TYR A 135 3.00 -13.22 -10.90
C TYR A 135 3.91 -14.17 -11.63
N GLU A 136 3.38 -14.89 -12.60
CA GLU A 136 4.15 -15.78 -13.44
C GLU A 136 3.80 -15.56 -14.91
N LEU A 137 4.81 -15.32 -15.72
CA LEU A 137 4.69 -15.32 -17.16
C LEU A 137 5.04 -16.68 -17.71
N LEU A 138 4.07 -17.38 -18.27
CA LEU A 138 4.32 -18.48 -19.17
C LEU A 138 4.51 -17.96 -20.60
N THR A 139 5.59 -18.32 -21.26
CA THR A 139 5.90 -17.83 -22.62
C THR A 139 6.46 -18.92 -23.50
N SER A 140 6.23 -18.83 -24.81
CA SER A 140 6.83 -19.72 -25.80
C SER A 140 8.28 -19.40 -26.13
N ASP A 141 8.75 -18.18 -25.77
CA ASP A 141 10.11 -17.72 -25.98
C ASP A 141 10.56 -16.84 -24.81
N ALA A 142 11.31 -17.44 -23.87
CA ALA A 142 11.76 -16.77 -22.66
C ALA A 142 12.74 -15.63 -22.94
N GLU A 143 13.62 -15.79 -23.94
CA GLU A 143 14.62 -14.79 -24.32
C GLU A 143 13.96 -13.55 -24.93
N ALA A 144 13.03 -13.76 -25.88
CA ALA A 144 12.31 -12.67 -26.50
C ALA A 144 11.42 -11.92 -25.48
N ALA A 145 10.73 -12.66 -24.60
CA ALA A 145 9.90 -12.07 -23.55
C ALA A 145 10.75 -11.23 -22.57
N GLN A 146 11.88 -11.77 -22.10
CA GLN A 146 12.80 -11.05 -21.23
C GLN A 146 13.26 -9.73 -21.88
N LYS A 147 13.70 -9.76 -23.14
CA LYS A 147 14.13 -8.54 -23.86
C LYS A 147 13.02 -7.54 -24.00
N PHE A 148 11.81 -8.00 -24.30
CA PHE A 148 10.63 -7.16 -24.46
C PHE A 148 10.30 -6.42 -23.15
N TYR A 149 10.10 -7.15 -22.05
CA TYR A 149 9.74 -6.54 -20.78
C TYR A 149 10.86 -5.70 -20.16
N ALA A 150 12.11 -6.11 -20.31
CA ALA A 150 13.26 -5.31 -19.88
C ALA A 150 13.31 -3.94 -20.60
N SER A 151 13.03 -3.92 -21.91
CA SER A 151 13.07 -2.68 -22.71
C SER A 151 11.92 -1.71 -22.39
N ILE A 152 10.74 -2.22 -22.06
CA ILE A 152 9.55 -1.39 -21.84
C ILE A 152 9.40 -0.98 -20.38
N LEU A 153 9.61 -1.94 -19.44
CA LEU A 153 9.34 -1.75 -18.03
C LEU A 153 10.59 -1.56 -17.19
N GLY A 154 11.78 -1.77 -17.78
CA GLY A 154 13.04 -1.70 -17.07
C GLY A 154 13.24 -2.84 -16.07
N TRP A 155 12.47 -3.93 -16.21
CA TRP A 155 12.60 -5.09 -15.35
C TRP A 155 13.92 -5.81 -15.56
N LYS A 156 14.45 -6.38 -14.48
CA LYS A 156 15.62 -7.25 -14.51
C LYS A 156 15.17 -8.69 -14.36
N PHE A 157 15.99 -9.59 -14.90
CA PHE A 157 15.72 -11.01 -14.84
C PHE A 157 16.97 -11.73 -14.32
N SER A 158 16.77 -12.62 -13.36
CA SER A 158 17.83 -13.43 -12.77
C SER A 158 17.41 -14.90 -12.76
N ASP A 159 18.39 -15.81 -12.85
CA ASP A 159 18.13 -17.23 -12.71
C ASP A 159 17.70 -17.55 -11.28
N SER A 160 16.63 -18.32 -11.12
CA SER A 160 16.16 -18.76 -9.80
C SER A 160 17.10 -19.75 -9.09
N GLY A 161 18.05 -20.34 -9.83
CA GLY A 161 18.94 -21.40 -9.34
C GLY A 161 18.27 -22.77 -9.13
N GLN A 162 17.03 -22.96 -9.62
CA GLN A 162 16.36 -24.25 -9.54
C GLN A 162 16.93 -25.21 -10.58
N ALA A 163 17.58 -26.29 -10.12
CA ALA A 163 18.19 -27.27 -10.99
C ALA A 163 17.14 -27.94 -11.91
N GLY A 164 17.42 -27.95 -13.21
CA GLY A 164 16.59 -28.62 -14.21
C GLY A 164 15.36 -27.83 -14.70
N MET A 165 15.22 -26.58 -14.31
CA MET A 165 14.13 -25.72 -14.73
C MET A 165 14.67 -24.33 -15.17
N ASP A 166 14.30 -23.88 -16.36
CA ASP A 166 14.49 -22.48 -16.76
C ASP A 166 13.38 -21.64 -16.12
N TYR A 167 13.65 -21.16 -14.91
CA TYR A 167 12.76 -20.27 -14.17
C TYR A 167 13.52 -19.00 -13.83
N ARG A 168 13.03 -17.88 -14.33
CA ARG A 168 13.69 -16.58 -14.16
C ARG A 168 12.87 -15.70 -13.22
N ILE A 169 13.51 -15.18 -12.18
CA ILE A 169 12.91 -14.22 -11.28
C ILE A 169 12.81 -12.87 -12.01
N ILE A 170 11.69 -12.21 -11.85
CA ILE A 170 11.43 -10.87 -12.40
C ILE A 170 11.57 -9.86 -11.25
N ASP A 171 12.52 -8.94 -11.41
CA ASP A 171 12.79 -7.87 -10.44
C ASP A 171 12.35 -6.50 -10.99
N ALA A 172 11.53 -5.78 -10.23
CA ALA A 172 11.18 -4.39 -10.47
C ALA A 172 11.86 -3.50 -9.41
N GLY A 173 12.91 -2.81 -9.79
CA GLY A 173 13.79 -2.12 -8.86
C GLY A 173 14.55 -3.09 -7.98
N GLU A 174 14.34 -3.03 -6.67
CA GLU A 174 14.96 -3.92 -5.67
C GLU A 174 14.03 -5.06 -5.24
N ASN A 175 12.84 -5.15 -5.81
CA ASN A 175 11.80 -6.09 -5.39
C ASN A 175 11.59 -7.19 -6.43
N SER A 176 11.65 -8.46 -6.00
CA SER A 176 11.20 -9.57 -6.81
C SER A 176 9.68 -9.64 -6.82
N ILE A 177 9.09 -9.55 -8.01
CA ILE A 177 7.66 -9.42 -8.21
C ILE A 177 7.01 -10.62 -8.89
N GLY A 178 7.80 -11.47 -9.56
CA GLY A 178 7.25 -12.55 -10.34
C GLY A 178 8.31 -13.48 -10.91
N GLY A 179 7.84 -14.41 -11.71
CA GLY A 179 8.67 -15.36 -12.45
C GLY A 179 8.32 -15.39 -13.94
N LEU A 180 9.26 -15.86 -14.70
CA LEU A 180 9.11 -16.16 -16.13
C LEU A 180 9.56 -17.57 -16.38
N MET A 181 8.72 -18.37 -17.03
CA MET A 181 8.98 -19.75 -17.36
C MET A 181 8.63 -20.04 -18.83
N PRO A 182 9.49 -20.75 -19.59
CA PRO A 182 9.12 -21.21 -20.91
C PRO A 182 8.06 -22.30 -20.85
N ILE A 183 7.10 -22.23 -21.76
CA ILE A 183 6.12 -23.30 -21.98
C ILE A 183 6.87 -24.51 -22.54
N THR A 184 6.89 -25.62 -21.81
CA THR A 184 7.47 -26.87 -22.28
C THR A 184 6.62 -27.49 -23.40
N ARG A 185 7.19 -28.45 -24.12
CA ARG A 185 6.44 -29.15 -25.16
C ARG A 185 5.21 -29.86 -24.60
N ASP A 186 5.35 -30.53 -23.47
CA ASP A 186 4.24 -31.22 -22.82
C ASP A 186 3.13 -30.24 -22.38
N MET A 187 3.50 -29.06 -21.90
CA MET A 187 2.52 -28.00 -21.57
C MET A 187 1.79 -27.51 -22.82
N ALA A 188 2.53 -27.29 -23.90
CA ALA A 188 1.95 -26.83 -25.16
C ALA A 188 0.99 -27.86 -25.76
N ASP A 189 1.36 -29.14 -25.73
CA ASP A 189 0.55 -30.27 -26.20
C ASP A 189 -0.75 -30.42 -25.36
N ASN A 190 -0.70 -30.03 -24.08
CA ASN A 190 -1.85 -29.95 -23.18
C ASN A 190 -2.58 -28.59 -23.25
N GLY A 191 -2.30 -27.75 -24.21
CA GLY A 191 -3.06 -26.54 -24.50
C GLY A 191 -2.55 -25.27 -23.83
N ALA A 192 -1.41 -25.29 -23.13
CA ALA A 192 -0.82 -24.07 -22.56
C ALA A 192 -0.50 -23.05 -23.67
N ARG A 193 -0.76 -21.79 -23.37
CA ARG A 193 -0.48 -20.64 -24.25
C ARG A 193 0.24 -19.56 -23.42
N PRO A 194 0.93 -18.62 -24.07
CA PRO A 194 1.50 -17.47 -23.37
C PRO A 194 0.42 -16.74 -22.56
N ILE A 195 0.69 -16.57 -21.24
CA ILE A 195 -0.26 -16.00 -20.31
C ILE A 195 0.47 -15.47 -19.06
N TRP A 196 -0.07 -14.41 -18.47
CA TRP A 196 0.24 -13.99 -17.13
C TRP A 196 -0.69 -14.67 -16.13
N LEU A 197 -0.14 -15.34 -15.15
CA LEU A 197 -0.86 -16.00 -14.05
C LEU A 197 -0.58 -15.30 -12.75
N GLY A 198 -1.63 -15.09 -11.96
CA GLY A 198 -1.52 -14.56 -10.60
C GLY A 198 -1.55 -15.68 -9.58
N TYR A 199 -0.81 -15.49 -8.49
CA TYR A 199 -0.85 -16.34 -7.31
C TYR A 199 -1.62 -15.65 -6.21
N ILE A 200 -2.71 -16.25 -5.79
CA ILE A 200 -3.58 -15.75 -4.73
C ILE A 200 -3.26 -16.50 -3.44
N MET A 201 -2.97 -15.75 -2.38
CA MET A 201 -2.71 -16.33 -1.08
C MET A 201 -3.97 -16.98 -0.50
N VAL A 202 -3.81 -18.20 0.04
CA VAL A 202 -4.83 -18.92 0.80
C VAL A 202 -4.22 -19.48 2.08
N GLU A 203 -5.05 -19.74 3.09
CA GLU A 203 -4.59 -20.34 4.35
C GLU A 203 -4.31 -21.83 4.20
N ASP A 204 -5.09 -22.51 3.36
CA ASP A 204 -4.98 -23.94 3.08
C ASP A 204 -5.27 -24.21 1.61
N VAL A 205 -4.23 -24.68 0.89
CA VAL A 205 -4.31 -24.90 -0.56
C VAL A 205 -5.23 -26.09 -0.89
N ASP A 206 -5.18 -27.17 -0.10
CA ASP A 206 -6.02 -28.35 -0.36
C ASP A 206 -7.50 -28.04 -0.15
N ALA A 207 -7.82 -27.33 0.95
CA ALA A 207 -9.18 -26.86 1.21
C ALA A 207 -9.68 -25.89 0.13
N ALA A 208 -8.83 -24.97 -0.32
CA ALA A 208 -9.16 -24.03 -1.39
C ALA A 208 -9.43 -24.77 -2.72
N VAL A 209 -8.61 -25.74 -3.10
CA VAL A 209 -8.80 -26.58 -4.30
C VAL A 209 -10.15 -27.32 -4.23
N ALA A 210 -10.44 -27.94 -3.07
CA ALA A 210 -11.70 -28.66 -2.88
C ALA A 210 -12.93 -27.74 -3.00
N ASP A 211 -12.88 -26.54 -2.44
CA ASP A 211 -13.98 -25.56 -2.53
C ASP A 211 -14.13 -25.00 -3.96
N ILE A 212 -13.03 -24.73 -4.67
CA ILE A 212 -13.06 -24.31 -6.08
C ILE A 212 -13.74 -25.38 -6.95
N GLN A 213 -13.32 -26.65 -6.83
CA GLN A 213 -13.92 -27.74 -7.58
C GLN A 213 -15.41 -27.92 -7.25
N LYS A 214 -15.78 -27.83 -5.97
CA LYS A 214 -17.18 -27.90 -5.53
C LYS A 214 -18.03 -26.79 -6.14
N ARG A 215 -17.44 -25.62 -6.42
CA ARG A 215 -18.13 -24.48 -7.06
C ARG A 215 -18.06 -24.50 -8.59
N GLY A 216 -17.58 -25.58 -9.20
CA GLY A 216 -17.53 -25.76 -10.64
C GLY A 216 -16.23 -25.28 -11.31
N GLY A 217 -15.23 -24.90 -10.53
CA GLY A 217 -13.90 -24.60 -11.04
C GLY A 217 -13.09 -25.83 -11.41
N GLY A 218 -12.03 -25.64 -12.19
CA GLY A 218 -11.13 -26.68 -12.67
C GLY A 218 -9.87 -26.84 -11.82
N LEU A 219 -9.25 -28.02 -11.86
CA LEU A 219 -7.93 -28.29 -11.33
C LEU A 219 -6.98 -28.62 -12.50
N HIS A 220 -5.96 -27.78 -12.70
CA HIS A 220 -4.95 -27.97 -13.76
C HIS A 220 -3.67 -28.63 -13.24
N MET A 221 -3.22 -28.24 -12.04
CA MET A 221 -2.07 -28.84 -11.37
C MET A 221 -2.44 -29.14 -9.91
N PRO A 222 -2.32 -30.39 -9.47
CA PRO A 222 -2.57 -30.78 -8.09
C PRO A 222 -1.71 -29.98 -7.11
N ALA A 223 -2.23 -29.87 -5.87
CA ALA A 223 -1.48 -29.23 -4.79
C ALA A 223 -0.14 -29.94 -4.56
N MET A 224 0.93 -29.16 -4.56
CA MET A 224 2.29 -29.65 -4.34
C MET A 224 3.11 -28.68 -3.52
N ASP A 225 4.09 -29.21 -2.79
CA ASP A 225 5.04 -28.43 -2.04
C ASP A 225 6.25 -28.07 -2.92
N VAL A 226 6.54 -26.78 -3.04
CA VAL A 226 7.74 -26.28 -3.70
C VAL A 226 8.75 -25.89 -2.63
N PRO A 227 9.95 -26.50 -2.59
CA PRO A 227 10.96 -26.23 -1.58
C PRO A 227 11.28 -24.74 -1.49
N MET A 228 11.36 -24.19 -0.28
CA MET A 228 11.61 -22.78 0.05
C MET A 228 10.52 -21.76 -0.39
N VAL A 229 9.56 -22.16 -1.21
CA VAL A 229 8.50 -21.30 -1.77
C VAL A 229 7.20 -21.47 -0.98
N GLY A 230 6.67 -22.68 -0.91
CA GLY A 230 5.41 -22.98 -0.23
C GLY A 230 4.61 -24.08 -0.93
N ARG A 231 3.34 -24.19 -0.57
CA ARG A 231 2.39 -25.11 -1.21
C ARG A 231 1.58 -24.35 -2.25
N ILE A 232 1.48 -24.93 -3.46
CA ILE A 232 0.80 -24.30 -4.59
C ILE A 232 -0.12 -25.30 -5.30
N ALA A 233 -1.15 -24.79 -5.98
CA ALA A 233 -1.94 -25.54 -6.95
C ALA A 233 -2.37 -24.60 -8.09
N MET A 234 -2.47 -25.12 -9.31
CA MET A 234 -3.02 -24.38 -10.45
C MET A 234 -4.48 -24.78 -10.65
N VAL A 235 -5.35 -23.84 -10.63
CA VAL A 235 -6.80 -24.00 -10.74
C VAL A 235 -7.38 -23.06 -11.80
N ALA A 236 -8.66 -23.24 -12.10
CA ALA A 236 -9.40 -22.29 -12.94
C ALA A 236 -10.77 -21.99 -12.30
N ASP A 237 -11.31 -20.84 -12.64
CA ASP A 237 -12.70 -20.52 -12.33
C ASP A 237 -13.68 -21.34 -13.21
N PRO A 238 -14.99 -21.27 -12.98
CA PRO A 238 -15.98 -22.00 -13.80
C PRO A 238 -16.01 -21.61 -15.28
N GLN A 239 -15.43 -20.47 -15.64
CA GLN A 239 -15.30 -20.01 -17.03
C GLN A 239 -13.98 -20.41 -17.68
N GLY A 240 -13.08 -21.04 -16.88
CA GLY A 240 -11.78 -21.54 -17.35
C GLY A 240 -10.63 -20.56 -17.23
N ALA A 241 -10.79 -19.44 -16.51
CA ALA A 241 -9.69 -18.52 -16.25
C ALA A 241 -8.69 -19.13 -15.24
N PRO A 242 -7.43 -19.40 -15.65
CA PRO A 242 -6.47 -20.08 -14.79
C PRO A 242 -5.78 -19.12 -13.83
N PHE A 243 -5.48 -19.60 -12.61
CA PHE A 243 -4.71 -18.91 -11.61
C PHE A 243 -4.08 -19.91 -10.62
N TYR A 244 -3.14 -19.44 -9.81
CA TYR A 244 -2.60 -20.24 -8.73
C TYR A 244 -3.22 -19.85 -7.39
N VAL A 245 -3.44 -20.86 -6.53
CA VAL A 245 -3.62 -20.67 -5.10
C VAL A 245 -2.34 -21.08 -4.40
N MET A 246 -1.92 -20.30 -3.40
CA MET A 246 -0.63 -20.50 -2.73
C MET A 246 -0.70 -20.21 -1.24
N LYS A 247 -0.08 -21.09 -0.45
CA LYS A 247 0.33 -20.81 0.93
C LYS A 247 1.84 -20.63 0.95
N PRO A 248 2.36 -19.41 1.09
CA PRO A 248 3.80 -19.18 1.12
C PRO A 248 4.41 -19.74 2.39
N LYS A 249 5.70 -20.15 2.33
CA LYS A 249 6.44 -20.67 3.49
C LYS A 249 6.92 -19.56 4.43
N GLY A 250 7.08 -18.36 3.95
CA GLY A 250 7.57 -17.20 4.72
C GLY A 250 6.44 -16.31 5.24
N GLU A 251 6.73 -15.51 6.27
CA GLU A 251 5.79 -14.57 6.88
C GLU A 251 5.85 -13.14 6.29
N GLY A 252 6.72 -12.89 5.31
CA GLY A 252 6.88 -11.58 4.67
C GLY A 252 5.69 -11.18 3.80
N LYS A 253 5.42 -9.86 3.68
CA LYS A 253 4.51 -9.35 2.66
C LYS A 253 5.20 -9.43 1.29
N SER A 254 4.53 -10.02 0.30
CA SER A 254 4.95 -9.89 -1.09
C SER A 254 4.89 -8.42 -1.52
N LEU A 255 5.91 -7.97 -2.24
CA LEU A 255 5.97 -6.65 -2.83
C LEU A 255 5.51 -6.66 -4.30
N ALA A 256 5.05 -7.80 -4.79
CA ALA A 256 4.54 -7.93 -6.15
C ALA A 256 3.29 -7.05 -6.41
N PHE A 257 2.54 -6.75 -5.35
CA PHE A 257 1.33 -5.91 -5.38
C PHE A 257 1.32 -4.96 -4.18
N ALA A 258 2.36 -4.11 -4.08
CA ALA A 258 2.47 -3.15 -2.99
C ALA A 258 2.06 -1.75 -3.48
N ASP A 259 1.21 -1.08 -2.72
CA ASP A 259 0.74 0.30 -2.99
C ASP A 259 1.90 1.31 -3.06
N ASP A 260 3.05 0.93 -2.52
CA ASP A 260 4.28 1.70 -2.43
C ASP A 260 5.37 1.24 -3.41
N CYS A 261 5.06 0.33 -4.33
CA CYS A 261 5.99 -0.07 -5.39
C CYS A 261 5.94 0.95 -6.55
N PRO A 262 6.97 1.81 -6.73
CA PRO A 262 6.89 2.98 -7.62
C PRO A 262 6.89 2.63 -9.12
N ARG A 263 6.88 1.36 -9.51
CA ARG A 263 7.02 0.94 -10.91
C ARG A 263 6.11 -0.21 -11.37
N VAL A 264 5.25 -0.71 -10.51
CA VAL A 264 4.14 -1.56 -10.94
C VAL A 264 2.90 -0.69 -10.84
N GLY A 265 2.56 -0.04 -11.97
CA GLY A 265 1.43 0.86 -12.02
C GLY A 265 0.17 0.15 -11.59
N HIS A 266 -0.39 0.54 -10.46
CA HIS A 266 -1.79 0.45 -10.23
C HIS A 266 -2.45 1.45 -11.16
N CYS A 267 -3.01 0.95 -12.26
CA CYS A 267 -4.13 1.62 -12.88
C CYS A 267 -5.38 1.08 -12.18
N ALA A 268 -5.88 1.84 -11.20
CA ALA A 268 -7.26 1.67 -10.74
C ALA A 268 -8.19 2.26 -11.77
#